data_aa7718857b1203df9da2f093fec9361c
#
_entry.id   aa7718857b1203df9da2f093fec9361c
#
_cell.length_a   1.000
_cell.length_b   1.000
_cell.length_c   1.000
_cell.angle_alpha   90.00
_cell.angle_beta   90.00
_cell.angle_gamma   90.00
#
_symmetry.space_group_name_H-M   'P 1'
#
loop_
_entity.id
_entity.type
_entity.pdbx_description
1 polymer ?
#
loop_
_entity_poly.entity_id
_entity_poly.type
_entity_poly.pdbx_seq_one_letter_code
_entity_poly.pdbx_strand_id
1 'polypeptide(L)'
;IFSAMVVYGFLSYEDGKVRIPNKELMNKFDDMIQKEESLGYVYRLAKESERMLQATLAEDTQVMEEILEYAHNTETPILSYNNETELSAIINLVYLSVRDKYRVEREDKAGKGFVDYIFYPENKKDPGIILELKVDHSPREALKQIVDKDYKLKFQGKIGEIKTDHKILGVGISYDKKTKKHSCVTQWL
;
A
#
# COMPACT_ATOMS: atom_id res chain seq x y z
N ILE A 1 -8.09 25.78 0.20
CA ILE A 1 -8.01 24.86 1.35
C ILE A 1 -6.58 24.43 1.59
N PHE A 2 -5.86 23.83 0.64
CA PHE A 2 -4.48 23.35 0.85
C PHE A 2 -3.51 24.43 1.29
N SER A 3 -3.58 25.64 0.72
CA SER A 3 -2.75 26.79 1.12
C SER A 3 -2.96 27.16 2.60
N ALA A 4 -4.19 27.15 3.08
CA ALA A 4 -4.48 27.38 4.49
C ALA A 4 -3.92 26.27 5.38
N MET A 5 -4.03 25.00 4.96
CA MET A 5 -3.47 23.87 5.69
C MET A 5 -1.94 23.94 5.80
N VAL A 6 -1.26 24.46 4.77
CA VAL A 6 0.19 24.71 4.81
C VAL A 6 0.50 25.86 5.79
N VAL A 7 -0.22 26.98 5.74
CA VAL A 7 -0.02 28.14 6.63
C VAL A 7 -0.23 27.74 8.10
N TYR A 8 -1.22 26.90 8.39
CA TYR A 8 -1.47 26.42 9.75
C TYR A 8 -0.62 25.21 10.18
N GLY A 9 0.31 24.75 9.34
CA GLY A 9 1.23 23.68 9.68
C GLY A 9 0.63 22.25 9.62
N PHE A 10 -0.57 22.10 9.08
CA PHE A 10 -1.17 20.76 8.85
C PHE A 10 -0.54 20.04 7.65
N LEU A 11 0.01 20.79 6.72
CA LEU A 11 0.74 20.29 5.56
C LEU A 11 2.05 21.06 5.40
N SER A 12 3.05 20.44 4.78
CA SER A 12 4.25 21.11 4.28
C SER A 12 4.16 21.23 2.76
N TYR A 13 4.81 22.25 2.21
CA TYR A 13 4.95 22.44 0.77
C TYR A 13 6.42 22.57 0.42
N GLU A 14 6.90 21.68 -0.45
CA GLU A 14 8.28 21.66 -0.92
C GLU A 14 8.32 21.11 -2.35
N ASP A 15 9.08 21.77 -3.23
CA ASP A 15 9.29 21.37 -4.62
C ASP A 15 8.01 21.07 -5.41
N GLY A 16 6.99 21.91 -5.25
CA GLY A 16 5.71 21.73 -5.93
C GLY A 16 4.81 20.64 -5.36
N LYS A 17 5.21 20.00 -4.28
CA LYS A 17 4.48 18.91 -3.64
C LYS A 17 3.98 19.32 -2.25
N VAL A 18 2.77 18.87 -1.94
CA VAL A 18 2.18 18.98 -0.61
C VAL A 18 2.36 17.66 0.12
N ARG A 19 2.79 17.70 1.38
CA ARG A 19 3.05 16.52 2.20
C ARG A 19 2.51 16.71 3.61
N ILE A 20 2.23 15.60 4.31
CA ILE A 20 2.02 15.62 5.76
C ILE A 20 3.41 15.69 6.41
N PRO A 21 3.67 16.70 7.28
CA PRO A 21 5.02 17.05 7.71
C PRO A 21 5.67 16.06 8.67
N ASN A 22 4.88 15.28 9.42
CA ASN A 22 5.42 14.33 10.40
C ASN A 22 4.46 13.17 10.68
N LYS A 23 4.98 12.12 11.34
CA LYS A 23 4.24 10.89 11.66
C LYS A 23 3.06 11.15 12.61
N GLU A 24 3.22 12.05 13.56
CA GLU A 24 2.17 12.35 14.54
C GLU A 24 0.92 12.92 13.86
N LEU A 25 1.11 13.86 12.95
CA LEU A 25 0.01 14.43 12.18
C LEU A 25 -0.56 13.43 11.17
N MET A 26 0.29 12.56 10.60
CA MET A 26 -0.17 11.45 9.77
C MET A 26 -1.14 10.56 10.55
N ASN A 27 -0.78 10.13 11.75
CA ASN A 27 -1.63 9.29 12.60
C ASN A 27 -2.95 10.00 12.94
N LYS A 28 -2.92 11.32 13.14
CA LYS A 28 -4.16 12.10 13.37
C LYS A 28 -5.09 12.10 12.16
N PHE A 29 -4.55 12.24 10.96
CA PHE A 29 -5.34 12.15 9.74
C PHE A 29 -5.89 10.73 9.52
N ASP A 30 -5.09 9.70 9.79
CA ASP A 30 -5.52 8.30 9.70
C ASP A 30 -6.66 8.02 10.69
N ASP A 31 -6.52 8.46 11.94
CA ASP A 31 -7.56 8.39 12.97
C ASP A 31 -8.87 9.09 12.54
N MET A 32 -8.75 10.27 11.95
CA MET A 32 -9.91 11.01 11.46
C MET A 32 -10.63 10.26 10.34
N ILE A 33 -9.87 9.75 9.37
CA ILE A 33 -10.44 8.99 8.24
C ILE A 33 -11.16 7.74 8.74
N GLN A 34 -10.61 7.06 9.73
CA GLN A 34 -11.20 5.84 10.30
C GLN A 34 -12.42 6.07 11.21
N LYS A 35 -12.62 7.29 11.72
CA LYS A 35 -13.68 7.62 12.69
C LYS A 35 -14.77 8.53 12.11
N GLU A 36 -14.49 9.22 11.02
CA GLU A 36 -15.38 10.24 10.45
C GLU A 36 -16.29 9.66 9.36
N GLU A 37 -17.46 9.21 9.78
CA GLU A 37 -18.46 8.60 8.89
C GLU A 37 -18.95 9.53 7.77
N SER A 38 -18.85 10.85 7.95
CA SER A 38 -19.24 11.83 6.93
C SER A 38 -18.33 11.78 5.69
N LEU A 39 -17.13 11.16 5.80
CA LEU A 39 -16.27 10.87 4.65
C LEU A 39 -16.83 9.74 3.76
N GLY A 40 -17.91 9.08 4.18
CA GLY A 40 -18.67 8.13 3.38
C GLY A 40 -17.79 6.98 2.84
N TYR A 41 -17.54 7.01 1.54
CA TYR A 41 -16.77 5.99 0.84
C TYR A 41 -15.32 5.82 1.38
N VAL A 42 -14.61 6.92 1.59
CA VAL A 42 -13.21 6.88 2.09
C VAL A 42 -13.16 6.27 3.49
N TYR A 43 -14.13 6.62 4.35
CA TYR A 43 -14.26 6.01 5.67
C TYR A 43 -14.46 4.49 5.59
N ARG A 44 -15.34 4.01 4.70
CA ARG A 44 -15.57 2.57 4.54
C ARG A 44 -14.31 1.83 4.08
N LEU A 45 -13.57 2.39 3.12
CA LEU A 45 -12.29 1.80 2.68
C LEU A 45 -11.23 1.76 3.78
N ALA A 46 -11.13 2.83 4.57
CA ALA A 46 -10.21 2.87 5.70
C ALA A 46 -10.57 1.82 6.77
N LYS A 47 -11.86 1.55 6.98
CA LYS A 47 -12.32 0.46 7.86
C LYS A 47 -11.93 -0.94 7.36
N GLU A 48 -11.91 -1.15 6.04
CA GLU A 48 -11.46 -2.42 5.45
C GLU A 48 -9.94 -2.60 5.51
N SER A 49 -9.17 -1.56 5.84
CA SER A 49 -7.71 -1.60 5.76
C SER A 49 -7.07 -2.58 6.76
N GLU A 50 -7.62 -2.73 7.96
CA GLU A 50 -7.13 -3.74 8.91
C GLU A 50 -7.46 -5.15 8.42
N ARG A 51 -8.65 -5.34 7.86
CA ARG A 51 -9.06 -6.62 7.26
C ARG A 51 -8.15 -6.99 6.09
N MET A 52 -7.77 -6.00 5.26
CA MET A 52 -6.83 -6.19 4.15
C MET A 52 -5.45 -6.63 4.63
N LEU A 53 -4.92 -6.00 5.68
CA LEU A 53 -3.64 -6.40 6.27
C LEU A 53 -3.70 -7.83 6.82
N GLN A 54 -4.77 -8.18 7.56
CA GLN A 54 -4.93 -9.52 8.11
C GLN A 54 -5.05 -10.58 7.00
N ALA A 55 -5.83 -10.31 5.95
CA ALA A 55 -5.95 -11.19 4.79
C ALA A 55 -4.60 -11.39 4.09
N THR A 56 -3.83 -10.32 3.93
CA THR A 56 -2.48 -10.38 3.34
C THR A 56 -1.56 -11.30 4.15
N LEU A 57 -1.51 -11.12 5.47
CA LEU A 57 -0.66 -11.91 6.36
C LEU A 57 -1.11 -13.39 6.47
N ALA A 58 -2.40 -13.63 6.30
CA ALA A 58 -2.98 -14.99 6.25
C ALA A 58 -2.91 -15.64 4.85
N GLU A 59 -2.39 -14.94 3.85
CA GLU A 59 -2.36 -15.35 2.44
C GLU A 59 -3.77 -15.63 1.85
N ASP A 60 -4.80 -14.99 2.42
CA ASP A 60 -6.18 -15.08 1.95
C ASP A 60 -6.41 -14.12 0.77
N THR A 61 -5.97 -14.57 -0.40
CA THR A 61 -6.07 -13.78 -1.64
C THR A 61 -7.51 -13.52 -2.05
N GLN A 62 -8.45 -14.40 -1.70
CA GLN A 62 -9.86 -14.20 -2.00
C GLN A 62 -10.41 -12.97 -1.26
N VAL A 63 -10.16 -12.86 0.04
CA VAL A 63 -10.59 -11.69 0.83
C VAL A 63 -9.89 -10.42 0.35
N MET A 64 -8.62 -10.49 -0.04
CA MET A 64 -7.91 -9.35 -0.63
C MET A 64 -8.60 -8.87 -1.92
N GLU A 65 -8.95 -9.79 -2.81
CA GLU A 65 -9.65 -9.51 -4.07
C GLU A 65 -11.05 -8.91 -3.81
N GLU A 66 -11.82 -9.45 -2.86
CA GLU A 66 -13.13 -8.92 -2.45
C GLU A 66 -13.05 -7.45 -1.98
N ILE A 67 -12.03 -7.11 -1.17
CA ILE A 67 -11.83 -5.75 -0.69
C ILE A 67 -11.49 -4.81 -1.86
N LEU A 68 -10.63 -5.24 -2.78
CA LEU A 68 -10.27 -4.47 -3.96
C LEU A 68 -11.45 -4.30 -4.91
N GLU A 69 -12.26 -5.33 -5.13
CA GLU A 69 -13.49 -5.26 -5.92
C GLU A 69 -14.50 -4.30 -5.28
N TYR A 70 -14.67 -4.37 -3.96
CA TYR A 70 -15.52 -3.42 -3.24
C TYR A 70 -15.04 -1.98 -3.46
N ALA A 71 -13.74 -1.75 -3.34
CA ALA A 71 -13.13 -0.46 -3.57
C ALA A 71 -13.35 0.06 -5.01
N HIS A 72 -13.26 -0.83 -5.99
CA HIS A 72 -13.45 -0.50 -7.39
C HIS A 72 -14.92 -0.20 -7.75
N ASN A 73 -15.84 -1.00 -7.22
CA ASN A 73 -17.28 -0.93 -7.57
C ASN A 73 -18.03 0.20 -6.86
N THR A 74 -17.41 0.86 -5.90
CA THR A 74 -18.00 2.05 -5.29
C THR A 74 -17.90 3.21 -6.29
N GLU A 75 -19.04 3.71 -6.76
CA GLU A 75 -19.27 4.68 -7.83
C GLU A 75 -18.49 6.00 -7.72
N THR A 76 -17.18 5.97 -7.71
CA THR A 76 -16.36 7.18 -7.68
C THR A 76 -15.52 7.26 -8.95
N PRO A 77 -15.61 8.35 -9.74
CA PRO A 77 -14.83 8.56 -10.96
C PRO A 77 -13.31 8.49 -10.78
N ILE A 78 -12.86 8.51 -9.54
CA ILE A 78 -11.43 8.46 -9.16
C ILE A 78 -10.81 7.08 -9.39
N LEU A 79 -11.60 6.04 -9.63
CA LEU A 79 -11.16 4.64 -9.59
C LEU A 79 -11.23 3.90 -10.92
N SER A 80 -11.16 4.59 -12.04
CA SER A 80 -10.84 3.94 -13.30
C SER A 80 -9.33 3.78 -13.39
N TYR A 81 -8.82 2.57 -13.12
CA TYR A 81 -7.39 2.32 -13.20
C TYR A 81 -6.95 2.14 -14.65
N ASN A 82 -6.41 3.18 -15.24
CA ASN A 82 -5.80 3.09 -16.56
C ASN A 82 -4.34 2.63 -16.49
N ASN A 83 -3.73 2.76 -15.31
CA ASN A 83 -2.33 2.44 -15.08
C ASN A 83 -2.05 2.09 -13.61
N GLU A 84 -0.83 1.62 -13.32
CA GLU A 84 -0.39 1.23 -11.97
C GLU A 84 -0.41 2.41 -10.97
N THR A 85 -0.22 3.64 -11.44
CA THR A 85 -0.28 4.83 -10.58
C THR A 85 -1.69 5.07 -10.02
N GLU A 86 -2.71 4.86 -10.85
CA GLU A 86 -4.10 4.99 -10.41
C GLU A 86 -4.51 3.84 -9.49
N LEU A 87 -4.08 2.61 -9.81
CA LEU A 87 -4.25 1.46 -8.91
C LEU A 87 -3.58 1.71 -7.56
N SER A 88 -2.42 2.35 -7.53
CA SER A 88 -1.71 2.65 -6.30
C SER A 88 -2.45 3.60 -5.36
N ALA A 89 -3.34 4.44 -5.88
CA ALA A 89 -4.16 5.32 -5.04
C ALA A 89 -5.11 4.53 -4.14
N ILE A 90 -5.74 3.48 -4.69
CA ILE A 90 -6.63 2.61 -3.90
C ILE A 90 -5.83 1.76 -2.91
N ILE A 91 -4.65 1.28 -3.31
CA ILE A 91 -3.77 0.51 -2.44
C ILE A 91 -3.40 1.30 -1.18
N ASN A 92 -3.14 2.60 -1.32
CA ASN A 92 -2.87 3.47 -0.17
C ASN A 92 -4.04 3.55 0.82
N LEU A 93 -5.29 3.45 0.34
CA LEU A 93 -6.47 3.47 1.19
C LEU A 93 -6.75 2.11 1.83
N VAL A 94 -6.71 1.03 1.04
CA VAL A 94 -6.99 -0.32 1.56
C VAL A 94 -5.87 -0.88 2.44
N TYR A 95 -4.70 -0.23 2.47
CA TYR A 95 -3.59 -0.54 3.39
C TYR A 95 -3.32 0.60 4.38
N LEU A 96 -4.30 1.45 4.68
CA LEU A 96 -4.10 2.60 5.56
C LEU A 96 -3.61 2.19 6.96
N SER A 97 -4.21 1.17 7.56
CA SER A 97 -3.86 0.65 8.90
C SER A 97 -2.44 0.04 8.97
N VAL A 98 -1.85 -0.29 7.83
CA VAL A 98 -0.46 -0.78 7.79
C VAL A 98 0.50 0.23 8.42
N ARG A 99 0.22 1.53 8.30
CA ARG A 99 1.07 2.63 8.79
C ARG A 99 1.22 2.66 10.32
N ASP A 100 0.31 2.01 11.04
CA ASP A 100 0.38 1.88 12.51
C ASP A 100 1.38 0.80 12.95
N LYS A 101 1.67 -0.16 12.07
CA LYS A 101 2.48 -1.35 12.36
C LYS A 101 3.75 -1.43 11.50
N TYR A 102 3.77 -0.71 10.39
CA TYR A 102 4.84 -0.76 9.39
C TYR A 102 5.25 0.64 8.94
N ARG A 103 6.53 0.82 8.75
CA ARG A 103 7.03 1.94 7.96
C ARG A 103 6.88 1.60 6.48
N VAL A 104 6.07 2.37 5.77
CA VAL A 104 5.79 2.17 4.34
C VAL A 104 6.75 3.01 3.51
N GLU A 105 7.52 2.38 2.64
CA GLU A 105 8.31 3.05 1.61
C GLU A 105 7.72 2.74 0.24
N ARG A 106 7.62 3.79 -0.58
CA ARG A 106 7.37 3.69 -2.02
C ARG A 106 8.67 4.02 -2.73
N GLU A 107 9.10 3.15 -3.62
CA GLU A 107 10.27 3.47 -4.42
C GLU A 107 9.87 4.29 -5.63
N ASP A 108 10.30 5.55 -5.62
CA ASP A 108 10.20 6.43 -6.76
C ASP A 108 11.34 6.17 -7.75
N LYS A 109 11.15 6.52 -9.02
CA LYS A 109 11.86 6.11 -10.24
C LYS A 109 13.35 6.49 -10.35
N ALA A 110 14.23 6.06 -9.46
CA ALA A 110 15.66 6.34 -9.60
C ALA A 110 16.56 5.09 -9.49
N GLY A 111 16.69 4.31 -10.57
CA GLY A 111 17.62 3.19 -10.69
C GLY A 111 17.02 1.89 -11.21
N LYS A 112 17.79 0.83 -11.35
CA LYS A 112 17.43 -0.42 -12.03
C LYS A 112 16.38 -1.25 -11.27
N GLY A 113 15.09 -0.89 -11.42
CA GLY A 113 13.97 -1.70 -10.99
C GLY A 113 13.40 -1.32 -9.61
N PHE A 114 12.10 -1.04 -9.60
CA PHE A 114 11.36 -0.50 -8.48
C PHE A 114 10.33 -1.50 -8.02
N VAL A 115 10.16 -1.58 -6.71
CA VAL A 115 9.01 -2.15 -6.03
C VAL A 115 8.03 -1.03 -5.80
N ASP A 116 6.75 -1.28 -5.99
CA ASP A 116 5.75 -0.24 -5.73
C ASP A 116 5.65 0.07 -4.24
N TYR A 117 5.71 -0.96 -3.36
CA TYR A 117 5.65 -0.77 -1.92
C TYR A 117 6.54 -1.75 -1.16
N ILE A 118 7.17 -1.24 -0.10
CA ILE A 118 7.83 -2.04 0.93
C ILE A 118 7.28 -1.63 2.29
N PHE A 119 6.81 -2.61 3.05
CA PHE A 119 6.33 -2.43 4.41
C PHE A 119 7.37 -3.02 5.37
N TYR A 120 8.10 -2.16 6.05
CA TYR A 120 9.07 -2.54 7.06
C TYR A 120 8.39 -2.63 8.41
N PRO A 121 8.36 -3.80 9.07
CA PRO A 121 7.67 -3.95 10.34
C PRO A 121 8.35 -3.10 11.44
N GLU A 122 7.56 -2.42 12.26
CA GLU A 122 8.08 -1.75 13.46
C GLU A 122 8.39 -2.76 14.57
N ASN A 123 7.62 -3.83 14.66
CA ASN A 123 7.90 -4.95 15.55
C ASN A 123 8.73 -6.02 14.82
N LYS A 124 9.90 -6.36 15.38
CA LYS A 124 10.82 -7.36 14.81
C LYS A 124 10.26 -8.78 14.67
N LYS A 125 9.11 -9.07 15.25
CA LYS A 125 8.44 -10.37 15.14
C LYS A 125 7.51 -10.46 13.92
N ASP A 126 7.10 -9.33 13.39
CA ASP A 126 6.19 -9.27 12.24
C ASP A 126 6.97 -9.43 10.93
N PRO A 127 6.40 -10.06 9.91
CA PRO A 127 7.07 -10.21 8.63
C PRO A 127 7.16 -8.88 7.89
N GLY A 128 8.20 -8.72 7.07
CA GLY A 128 8.24 -7.67 6.06
C GLY A 128 7.30 -8.01 4.91
N ILE A 129 6.77 -6.99 4.22
CA ILE A 129 5.93 -7.20 3.04
C ILE A 129 6.51 -6.41 1.87
N ILE A 130 6.58 -7.05 0.71
CA ILE A 130 6.92 -6.44 -0.58
C ILE A 130 5.73 -6.58 -1.49
N LEU A 131 5.23 -5.47 -2.03
CA LEU A 131 4.04 -5.46 -2.86
C LEU A 131 4.35 -4.81 -4.21
N GLU A 132 3.96 -5.50 -5.27
CA GLU A 132 4.10 -5.06 -6.67
C GLU A 132 2.75 -5.06 -7.36
N LEU A 133 2.49 -4.02 -8.15
CA LEU A 133 1.24 -3.81 -8.87
C LEU A 133 1.41 -4.04 -10.36
N LYS A 134 0.37 -4.54 -11.01
CA LYS A 134 0.30 -4.66 -12.47
C LYS A 134 -1.10 -4.29 -12.97
N VAL A 135 -1.14 -3.70 -14.15
CA VAL A 135 -2.39 -3.47 -14.88
C VAL A 135 -2.29 -4.18 -16.23
N ASP A 136 -3.32 -4.95 -16.57
CA ASP A 136 -3.38 -5.81 -17.77
C ASP A 136 -2.28 -6.89 -17.85
N HIS A 137 -1.70 -7.24 -16.73
CA HIS A 137 -0.74 -8.33 -16.54
C HIS A 137 -1.19 -9.25 -15.40
N SER A 138 -0.59 -10.43 -15.29
CA SER A 138 -0.94 -11.37 -14.22
C SER A 138 -0.29 -10.97 -12.87
N PRO A 139 -0.93 -11.29 -11.73
CA PRO A 139 -0.31 -11.04 -10.41
C PRO A 139 0.96 -11.89 -10.21
N ARG A 140 1.10 -12.99 -10.93
CA ARG A 140 2.31 -13.82 -10.92
C ARG A 140 3.50 -13.12 -11.58
N GLU A 141 3.28 -12.27 -12.58
CA GLU A 141 4.33 -11.45 -13.17
C GLU A 141 4.83 -10.39 -12.17
N ALA A 142 3.92 -9.81 -11.39
CA ALA A 142 4.28 -8.92 -10.28
C ALA A 142 5.16 -9.67 -9.26
N LEU A 143 4.72 -10.84 -8.81
CA LEU A 143 5.49 -11.65 -7.86
C LEU A 143 6.85 -12.08 -8.41
N LYS A 144 6.90 -12.49 -9.67
CA LYS A 144 8.15 -12.84 -10.36
C LYS A 144 9.13 -11.65 -10.37
N GLN A 145 8.64 -10.44 -10.61
CA GLN A 145 9.47 -9.24 -10.56
C GLN A 145 10.09 -9.04 -9.17
N ILE A 146 9.33 -9.29 -8.08
CA ILE A 146 9.84 -9.23 -6.71
C ILE A 146 11.00 -10.21 -6.51
N VAL A 147 10.86 -11.46 -7.00
CA VAL A 147 11.85 -12.51 -6.86
C VAL A 147 13.09 -12.22 -7.71
N ASP A 148 12.91 -11.92 -9.00
CA ASP A 148 14.00 -11.74 -9.97
C ASP A 148 14.91 -10.55 -9.62
N LYS A 149 14.39 -9.54 -8.95
CA LYS A 149 15.15 -8.33 -8.57
C LYS A 149 15.73 -8.39 -7.17
N ASP A 150 15.61 -9.55 -6.50
CA ASP A 150 16.16 -9.82 -5.16
C ASP A 150 15.90 -8.68 -4.13
N TYR A 151 14.68 -8.24 -4.07
CA TYR A 151 14.29 -7.13 -3.19
C TYR A 151 14.43 -7.44 -1.68
N LYS A 152 14.68 -8.72 -1.32
CA LYS A 152 15.07 -9.08 0.05
C LYS A 152 16.28 -8.29 0.54
N LEU A 153 17.22 -7.96 -0.36
CA LEU A 153 18.42 -7.19 -0.03
C LEU A 153 18.09 -5.81 0.54
N LYS A 154 16.89 -5.25 0.26
CA LYS A 154 16.47 -3.96 0.79
C LYS A 154 16.13 -3.99 2.29
N PHE A 155 15.81 -5.15 2.81
CA PHE A 155 15.66 -5.36 4.24
C PHE A 155 17.01 -5.46 4.96
N GLN A 156 18.09 -5.78 4.23
CA GLN A 156 19.44 -5.82 4.79
C GLN A 156 19.95 -4.38 5.00
N GLY A 157 20.18 -3.99 6.25
CA GLY A 157 20.80 -2.70 6.61
C GLY A 157 19.84 -1.54 6.90
N LYS A 158 18.54 -1.63 6.59
CA LYS A 158 17.56 -0.57 6.90
C LYS A 158 16.79 -0.79 8.20
N ILE A 159 16.70 -2.02 8.64
CA ILE A 159 16.18 -2.37 9.96
C ILE A 159 17.41 -2.83 10.74
N GLY A 160 17.89 -2.02 11.71
CA GLY A 160 19.12 -2.31 12.46
C GLY A 160 19.19 -3.76 12.90
N GLU A 161 20.20 -4.48 12.40
CA GLU A 161 20.55 -5.87 12.74
C GLU A 161 19.36 -6.86 12.79
N ILE A 162 18.53 -6.87 11.77
CA ILE A 162 17.63 -8.01 11.56
C ILE A 162 18.51 -9.15 11.08
N LYS A 163 18.80 -10.08 12.00
CA LYS A 163 19.35 -11.39 11.65
C LYS A 163 18.46 -12.00 10.58
N THR A 164 19.06 -12.72 9.66
CA THR A 164 18.54 -13.34 8.44
C THR A 164 17.28 -14.22 8.54
N ASP A 165 16.59 -14.26 9.69
CA ASP A 165 15.43 -15.11 9.95
C ASP A 165 14.07 -14.40 9.75
N HIS A 166 14.05 -13.16 9.25
CA HIS A 166 12.77 -12.49 9.01
C HIS A 166 12.11 -13.03 7.75
N LYS A 167 10.91 -13.56 7.96
CA LYS A 167 10.02 -13.92 6.87
C LYS A 167 9.62 -12.67 6.11
N ILE A 168 9.72 -12.69 4.81
CA ILE A 168 9.27 -11.63 3.93
C ILE A 168 8.18 -12.21 3.06
N LEU A 169 7.02 -11.55 3.04
CA LEU A 169 5.90 -11.92 2.18
C LEU A 169 5.95 -11.06 0.91
N GLY A 170 6.08 -11.72 -0.24
CA GLY A 170 5.88 -11.12 -1.55
C GLY A 170 4.40 -11.13 -1.90
N VAL A 171 3.88 -10.00 -2.37
CA VAL A 171 2.48 -9.80 -2.76
C VAL A 171 2.42 -9.21 -4.15
N GLY A 172 1.80 -9.93 -5.08
CA GLY A 172 1.48 -9.43 -6.41
C GLY A 172 -0.02 -9.11 -6.49
N ILE A 173 -0.35 -7.89 -6.89
CA ILE A 173 -1.73 -7.45 -7.13
C ILE A 173 -1.84 -7.00 -8.58
N SER A 174 -2.86 -7.48 -9.28
CA SER A 174 -3.15 -7.05 -10.65
C SER A 174 -4.59 -6.63 -10.84
N TYR A 175 -4.80 -5.77 -11.83
CA TYR A 175 -6.12 -5.37 -12.32
C TYR A 175 -6.20 -5.58 -13.83
N ASP A 176 -7.23 -6.28 -14.27
CA ASP A 176 -7.55 -6.49 -15.69
C ASP A 176 -8.66 -5.53 -16.13
N LYS A 177 -8.34 -4.63 -17.05
CA LYS A 177 -9.27 -3.59 -17.54
C LYS A 177 -10.44 -4.14 -18.33
N LYS A 178 -10.30 -5.31 -18.97
CA LYS A 178 -11.37 -5.92 -19.78
C LYS A 178 -12.41 -6.58 -18.91
N THR A 179 -11.95 -7.36 -17.92
CA THR A 179 -12.86 -8.08 -17.00
C THR A 179 -13.25 -7.22 -15.81
N LYS A 180 -12.54 -6.12 -15.57
CA LYS A 180 -12.65 -5.24 -14.38
C LYS A 180 -12.45 -5.99 -13.07
N LYS A 181 -11.56 -6.98 -13.06
CA LYS A 181 -11.28 -7.81 -11.89
C LYS A 181 -9.88 -7.59 -11.37
N HIS A 182 -9.77 -7.68 -10.04
CA HIS A 182 -8.50 -7.77 -9.35
C HIS A 182 -8.11 -9.23 -9.18
N SER A 183 -6.82 -9.48 -9.13
CA SER A 183 -6.26 -10.79 -8.79
C SER A 183 -5.03 -10.60 -7.92
N CYS A 184 -4.93 -11.43 -6.89
CA CYS A 184 -3.85 -11.39 -5.92
C CYS A 184 -3.08 -12.71 -5.89
N VAL A 185 -1.81 -12.63 -5.55
CA VAL A 185 -0.97 -13.79 -5.27
C VAL A 185 0.00 -13.43 -4.17
N THR A 186 0.29 -14.37 -3.30
CA THR A 186 1.25 -14.23 -2.21
C THR A 186 2.28 -15.35 -2.25
N GLN A 187 3.46 -15.08 -1.73
CA GLN A 187 4.52 -16.08 -1.57
C GLN A 187 5.50 -15.63 -0.49
N TRP A 188 5.84 -16.54 0.41
CA TRP A 188 6.98 -16.35 1.32
C TRP A 188 8.31 -16.44 0.56
N LEU A 189 9.18 -15.49 0.79
CA LEU A 189 10.45 -15.32 0.07
C LEU A 189 11.63 -15.83 0.92
#